data_ed8c01fce4a2b9066b05cdf4ec85667b
#
_entry.id   ed8c01fce4a2b9066b05cdf4ec85667b
#
_cell.length_a   1.000
_cell.length_b   1.000
_cell.length_c   1.000
_cell.angle_alpha   90.00
_cell.angle_beta   90.00
_cell.angle_gamma   90.00
#
_symmetry.space_group_name_H-M   'P 1'
#
loop_
_entity.id
_entity.type
_entity.pdbx_description
1 polymer ?
#
loop_
_entity_poly.entity_id
_entity_poly.type
_entity_poly.pdbx_seq_one_letter_code
_entity_poly.pdbx_strand_id
1 'polypeptide(L)'
;MSNPIVTFEMENGKTFKAELYPEKAPNTVNNFLSLVNKGFYNGVIFHRVIAGFMIQGGDPDGMGTGGPGYRIKGEFSGNGFTQNDIAHERGVLSMARAQHPDSAGSQFFVMHDEAEYLDGQYAAFGRVIEGMETVDEIANIKTDWYDKPYEEQKMKSVTAETFGVEYAEPIKA
;
A
#
# COMPACT_ATOMS: atom_id res chain seq x y z
N MET A 1 -2.86 -17.68 -14.42
CA MET A 1 -3.89 -17.14 -13.51
C MET A 1 -3.75 -15.63 -13.42
N SER A 2 -4.86 -14.94 -13.32
CA SER A 2 -4.85 -13.48 -13.22
C SER A 2 -4.42 -13.05 -11.82
N ASN A 3 -3.58 -12.04 -11.75
CA ASN A 3 -3.21 -11.42 -10.47
C ASN A 3 -4.41 -10.69 -9.86
N PRO A 4 -4.50 -10.60 -8.53
CA PRO A 4 -5.61 -9.88 -7.90
C PRO A 4 -5.56 -8.39 -8.24
N ILE A 5 -6.76 -7.81 -8.35
CA ILE A 5 -6.93 -6.37 -8.59
C ILE A 5 -7.68 -5.78 -7.41
N VAL A 6 -7.13 -4.72 -6.83
CA VAL A 6 -7.73 -4.01 -5.71
C VAL A 6 -8.25 -2.66 -6.21
N THR A 7 -9.49 -2.36 -5.87
CA THR A 7 -10.12 -1.07 -6.20
C THR A 7 -10.22 -0.23 -4.94
N PHE A 8 -9.66 0.98 -5.01
CA PHE A 8 -9.73 1.99 -3.95
C PHE A 8 -10.76 3.02 -4.37
N GLU A 9 -11.82 3.16 -3.60
CA GLU A 9 -12.81 4.21 -3.80
C GLU A 9 -12.66 5.25 -2.69
N MET A 10 -12.43 6.50 -3.09
CA MET A 10 -12.29 7.60 -2.14
C MET A 10 -13.67 8.16 -1.77
N GLU A 11 -13.76 8.89 -0.65
CA GLU A 11 -15.02 9.51 -0.21
C GLU A 11 -15.63 10.44 -1.25
N ASN A 12 -14.81 11.06 -2.09
CA ASN A 12 -15.28 11.95 -3.16
C ASN A 12 -15.78 11.19 -4.41
N GLY A 13 -15.81 9.85 -4.35
CA GLY A 13 -16.27 9.00 -5.45
C GLY A 13 -15.20 8.65 -6.49
N LYS A 14 -14.03 9.24 -6.41
CA LYS A 14 -12.93 8.93 -7.35
C LYS A 14 -12.28 7.62 -6.98
N THR A 15 -11.79 6.90 -7.98
CA THR A 15 -11.23 5.55 -7.79
C THR A 15 -9.87 5.41 -8.43
N PHE A 16 -9.10 4.45 -7.93
CA PHE A 16 -7.96 3.91 -8.64
C PHE A 16 -7.86 2.40 -8.38
N LYS A 17 -7.24 1.69 -9.29
CA LYS A 17 -7.09 0.24 -9.20
C LYS A 17 -5.64 -0.15 -9.28
N ALA A 18 -5.27 -1.17 -8.52
CA ALA A 18 -3.91 -1.70 -8.51
C ALA A 18 -3.92 -3.21 -8.73
N GLU A 19 -2.98 -3.68 -9.53
CA GLU A 19 -2.69 -5.11 -9.67
C GLU A 19 -1.65 -5.49 -8.63
N LEU A 20 -1.87 -6.60 -7.92
CA LEU A 20 -0.92 -7.10 -6.93
C LEU A 20 -0.10 -8.25 -7.53
N TYR A 21 1.13 -8.43 -7.03
CA TYR A 21 2.09 -9.40 -7.59
C TYR A 21 2.44 -10.49 -6.57
N PRO A 22 1.59 -11.54 -6.44
CA PRO A 22 1.84 -12.61 -5.45
C PRO A 22 3.13 -13.40 -5.72
N GLU A 23 3.60 -13.45 -6.96
CA GLU A 23 4.88 -14.11 -7.29
C GLU A 23 6.09 -13.38 -6.70
N LYS A 24 5.98 -12.06 -6.56
CA LYS A 24 7.07 -11.22 -6.07
C LYS A 24 7.05 -11.06 -4.56
N ALA A 25 5.86 -10.96 -3.97
CA ALA A 25 5.70 -10.71 -2.53
C ALA A 25 4.50 -11.50 -2.00
N PRO A 26 4.60 -12.84 -1.92
CA PRO A 26 3.44 -13.69 -1.64
C PRO A 26 2.78 -13.43 -0.29
N ASN A 27 3.56 -13.32 0.79
CA ASN A 27 2.99 -13.10 2.11
C ASN A 27 2.45 -11.68 2.27
N THR A 28 3.11 -10.73 1.64
CA THR A 28 2.69 -9.32 1.61
C THR A 28 1.33 -9.19 0.92
N VAL A 29 1.18 -9.85 -0.23
CA VAL A 29 -0.09 -9.88 -0.97
C VAL A 29 -1.18 -10.57 -0.16
N ASN A 30 -0.88 -11.73 0.45
CA ASN A 30 -1.82 -12.43 1.33
C ASN A 30 -2.29 -11.53 2.46
N ASN A 31 -1.37 -10.80 3.08
CA ASN A 31 -1.68 -9.88 4.17
C ASN A 31 -2.60 -8.74 3.70
N PHE A 32 -2.24 -8.12 2.59
CA PHE A 32 -3.00 -7.00 2.06
C PHE A 32 -4.43 -7.43 1.70
N LEU A 33 -4.57 -8.57 1.00
CA LEU A 33 -5.88 -9.11 0.63
C LEU A 33 -6.71 -9.50 1.87
N SER A 34 -6.08 -10.08 2.88
CA SER A 34 -6.74 -10.40 4.14
C SER A 34 -7.35 -9.16 4.78
N LEU A 35 -6.58 -8.09 4.85
CA LEU A 35 -7.04 -6.82 5.43
C LEU A 35 -8.14 -6.19 4.59
N VAL A 36 -8.00 -6.21 3.26
CA VAL A 36 -9.04 -5.71 2.35
C VAL A 36 -10.35 -6.47 2.55
N ASN A 37 -10.29 -7.79 2.59
CA ASN A 37 -11.47 -8.62 2.71
C ASN A 37 -12.19 -8.46 4.07
N LYS A 38 -11.45 -8.07 5.10
CA LYS A 38 -12.02 -7.79 6.44
C LYS A 38 -12.57 -6.37 6.56
N GLY A 39 -12.48 -5.56 5.51
CA GLY A 39 -12.90 -4.16 5.55
C GLY A 39 -11.99 -3.26 6.35
N PHE A 40 -10.77 -3.70 6.63
CA PHE A 40 -9.82 -2.98 7.48
C PHE A 40 -9.52 -1.56 6.99
N TYR A 41 -9.39 -1.39 5.68
CA TYR A 41 -9.04 -0.11 5.08
C TYR A 41 -10.22 0.83 4.87
N ASN A 42 -11.45 0.36 5.05
CA ASN A 42 -12.64 1.21 4.89
C ASN A 42 -12.65 2.31 5.95
N GLY A 43 -12.73 3.55 5.53
CA GLY A 43 -12.71 4.70 6.42
C GLY A 43 -11.32 5.15 6.86
N VAL A 44 -10.27 4.51 6.37
CA VAL A 44 -8.88 4.85 6.72
C VAL A 44 -8.34 5.91 5.76
N ILE A 45 -7.52 6.83 6.27
CA ILE A 45 -7.03 7.98 5.49
C ILE A 45 -5.63 7.76 4.94
N PHE A 46 -5.28 8.56 3.92
CA PHE A 46 -3.89 8.79 3.55
C PHE A 46 -3.37 9.91 4.44
N HIS A 47 -2.66 9.54 5.51
CA HIS A 47 -2.24 10.45 6.56
C HIS A 47 -0.92 11.16 6.29
N ARG A 48 -0.16 10.70 5.29
CA ARG A 48 1.14 11.29 4.92
C ARG A 48 1.23 11.36 3.40
N VAL A 49 1.36 12.56 2.89
CA VAL A 49 1.33 12.82 1.44
C VAL A 49 2.46 13.76 1.09
N ILE A 50 3.32 13.35 0.16
CA ILE A 50 4.44 14.17 -0.32
C ILE A 50 4.42 14.16 -1.84
N ALA A 51 4.05 15.29 -2.44
CA ALA A 51 4.05 15.44 -3.89
C ALA A 51 5.45 15.19 -4.45
N GLY A 52 5.53 14.46 -5.56
CA GLY A 52 6.80 14.07 -6.15
C GLY A 52 7.47 12.88 -5.47
N PHE A 53 6.82 12.29 -4.46
CA PHE A 53 7.34 11.13 -3.75
C PHE A 53 6.27 10.04 -3.62
N MET A 54 5.36 10.15 -2.65
CA MET A 54 4.37 9.08 -2.41
C MET A 54 3.16 9.58 -1.63
N ILE A 55 2.10 8.77 -1.59
CA ILE A 55 0.98 8.91 -0.65
C ILE A 55 0.96 7.67 0.25
N GLN A 56 0.86 7.86 1.55
CA GLN A 56 0.91 6.77 2.54
C GLN A 56 -0.36 6.74 3.37
N GLY A 57 -0.91 5.54 3.52
CA GLY A 57 -2.10 5.30 4.32
C GLY A 57 -2.08 3.93 4.98
N GLY A 58 -3.24 3.49 5.46
CA GLY A 58 -3.38 2.16 6.03
C GLY A 58 -3.21 2.07 7.54
N ASP A 59 -3.01 3.20 8.21
CA ASP A 59 -3.00 3.26 9.67
C ASP A 59 -4.44 3.52 10.15
N PRO A 60 -5.06 2.57 10.89
CA PRO A 60 -6.43 2.77 11.36
C PRO A 60 -6.59 3.97 12.29
N ASP A 61 -5.51 4.41 12.94
CA ASP A 61 -5.53 5.57 13.83
C ASP A 61 -5.17 6.87 13.10
N GLY A 62 -4.68 6.79 11.87
CA GLY A 62 -4.33 7.95 11.04
C GLY A 62 -3.16 8.77 11.54
N MET A 63 -2.29 8.20 12.38
CA MET A 63 -1.18 8.92 13.03
C MET A 63 0.21 8.43 12.62
N GLY A 64 0.28 7.36 11.85
CA GLY A 64 1.55 6.78 11.41
C GLY A 64 2.12 5.71 12.31
N THR A 65 1.48 5.41 13.44
CA THR A 65 1.99 4.45 14.43
C THR A 65 1.10 3.23 14.59
N GLY A 66 -0.10 3.24 14.03
CA GLY A 66 -1.07 2.13 14.16
C GLY A 66 -0.87 1.04 13.12
N GLY A 67 -1.55 -0.08 13.34
CA GLY A 67 -1.48 -1.22 12.46
C GLY A 67 -2.55 -2.27 12.81
N PRO A 68 -2.42 -3.49 12.27
CA PRO A 68 -3.44 -4.52 12.44
C PRO A 68 -3.29 -5.36 13.71
N GLY A 69 -2.30 -5.02 14.57
CA GLY A 69 -2.04 -5.77 15.80
C GLY A 69 -1.02 -6.90 15.61
N TYR A 70 -0.37 -6.97 14.48
CA TYR A 70 0.68 -7.94 14.17
C TYR A 70 1.64 -7.37 13.12
N ARG A 71 2.73 -8.08 12.87
CA ARG A 71 3.74 -7.72 11.87
C ARG A 71 3.93 -8.87 10.89
N ILE A 72 4.52 -8.57 9.75
CA ILE A 72 4.91 -9.57 8.75
C ILE A 72 6.38 -9.39 8.39
N LYS A 73 7.00 -10.49 7.94
CA LYS A 73 8.37 -10.50 7.48
C LYS A 73 8.50 -9.64 6.21
N GLY A 74 9.56 -8.85 6.12
CA GLY A 74 9.81 -7.99 4.97
C GLY A 74 10.27 -8.76 3.75
N GLU A 75 9.47 -8.74 2.71
CA GLU A 75 9.75 -9.45 1.45
C GLU A 75 10.45 -8.53 0.46
N PHE A 76 11.69 -8.19 0.74
CA PHE A 76 12.53 -7.35 -0.13
C PHE A 76 13.98 -7.85 -0.11
N SER A 77 14.73 -7.55 -1.17
CA SER A 77 16.06 -8.15 -1.38
C SER A 77 17.05 -7.82 -0.27
N GLY A 78 17.00 -6.61 0.27
CA GLY A 78 17.85 -6.20 1.40
C GLY A 78 17.61 -7.02 2.67
N ASN A 79 16.51 -7.74 2.75
CA ASN A 79 16.15 -8.64 3.86
C ASN A 79 16.29 -10.12 3.46
N GLY A 80 17.02 -10.40 2.39
CA GLY A 80 17.27 -11.76 1.91
C GLY A 80 16.18 -12.34 1.00
N PHE A 81 15.13 -11.59 0.69
CA PHE A 81 14.04 -12.05 -0.17
C PHE A 81 14.29 -11.62 -1.61
N THR A 82 15.18 -12.32 -2.30
CA THR A 82 15.73 -11.89 -3.58
C THR A 82 14.77 -12.03 -4.77
N GLN A 83 13.69 -12.81 -4.64
CA GLN A 83 12.71 -12.92 -5.72
C GLN A 83 11.90 -11.63 -5.95
N ASN A 84 11.86 -10.73 -4.96
CA ASN A 84 11.21 -9.45 -5.14
C ASN A 84 12.20 -8.45 -5.76
N ASP A 85 12.05 -8.21 -7.04
CA ASP A 85 12.88 -7.30 -7.82
C ASP A 85 12.10 -6.09 -8.33
N ILE A 86 10.94 -5.79 -7.74
CA ILE A 86 10.11 -4.67 -8.16
C ILE A 86 10.81 -3.36 -7.82
N ALA A 87 11.01 -2.52 -8.84
CA ALA A 87 11.54 -1.17 -8.67
C ALA A 87 10.44 -0.21 -8.21
N HIS A 88 10.79 0.77 -7.38
CA HIS A 88 9.84 1.78 -6.91
C HIS A 88 9.63 2.88 -7.96
N GLU A 89 8.94 2.52 -9.01
CA GLU A 89 8.55 3.42 -10.09
C GLU A 89 7.19 4.05 -9.78
N ARG A 90 6.83 5.07 -10.56
CA ARG A 90 5.52 5.71 -10.43
C ARG A 90 4.38 4.68 -10.45
N GLY A 91 3.47 4.76 -9.51
CA GLY A 91 2.31 3.88 -9.39
C GLY A 91 2.54 2.61 -8.59
N VAL A 92 3.76 2.31 -8.18
CA VAL A 92 4.06 1.09 -7.40
C VAL A 92 3.52 1.21 -5.99
N LEU A 93 2.91 0.13 -5.49
CA LEU A 93 2.49 -0.02 -4.09
C LEU A 93 3.58 -0.76 -3.32
N SER A 94 3.90 -0.25 -2.13
CA SER A 94 4.93 -0.83 -1.28
C SER A 94 4.51 -0.72 0.20
N MET A 95 5.04 -1.61 1.04
CA MET A 95 4.71 -1.60 2.47
C MET A 95 5.57 -0.60 3.23
N ALA A 96 4.90 0.26 3.98
CA ALA A 96 5.57 1.08 4.98
C ALA A 96 5.95 0.21 6.18
N ARG A 97 6.99 0.59 6.89
CA ARG A 97 7.48 -0.13 8.07
C ARG A 97 8.28 0.81 8.99
N ALA A 98 8.48 0.35 10.21
CA ALA A 98 9.44 0.99 11.12
C ALA A 98 10.88 0.62 10.70
N GLN A 99 11.88 0.93 11.52
CA GLN A 99 13.27 0.62 11.19
C GLN A 99 13.54 -0.87 11.02
N HIS A 100 12.91 -1.70 11.86
CA HIS A 100 13.10 -3.15 11.78
C HIS A 100 12.53 -3.68 10.45
N PRO A 101 13.28 -4.48 9.71
CA PRO A 101 12.84 -4.97 8.38
C PRO A 101 11.58 -5.83 8.43
N ASP A 102 11.26 -6.45 9.55
CA ASP A 102 10.08 -7.30 9.74
C ASP A 102 9.00 -6.59 10.56
N SER A 103 8.84 -5.29 10.37
CA SER A 103 7.89 -4.48 11.14
C SER A 103 6.68 -3.98 10.37
N ALA A 104 6.52 -4.36 9.12
CA ALA A 104 5.35 -3.98 8.32
C ALA A 104 4.08 -4.64 8.88
N GLY A 105 2.98 -3.96 8.76
CA GLY A 105 1.66 -4.47 9.19
C GLY A 105 0.58 -4.12 8.18
N SER A 106 -0.01 -2.94 8.29
CA SER A 106 -1.09 -2.50 7.40
C SER A 106 -0.77 -1.25 6.60
N GLN A 107 0.18 -0.44 7.03
CA GLN A 107 0.49 0.80 6.32
C GLN A 107 1.20 0.52 5.00
N PHE A 108 0.78 1.24 3.98
CA PHE A 108 1.36 1.11 2.64
C PHE A 108 1.46 2.48 2.01
N PHE A 109 2.24 2.57 0.93
CA PHE A 109 2.34 3.80 0.16
C PHE A 109 2.25 3.50 -1.34
N VAL A 110 1.77 4.49 -2.07
CA VAL A 110 1.69 4.46 -3.53
C VAL A 110 2.65 5.52 -4.06
N MET A 111 3.55 5.11 -4.96
CA MET A 111 4.54 6.02 -5.51
C MET A 111 3.90 7.05 -6.43
N HIS A 112 4.11 8.33 -6.13
CA HIS A 112 3.72 9.41 -7.03
C HIS A 112 4.78 9.60 -8.12
N ASP A 113 6.04 9.43 -7.76
CA ASP A 113 7.16 9.44 -8.70
C ASP A 113 8.19 8.40 -8.28
N GLU A 114 9.15 8.08 -9.13
CA GLU A 114 10.14 7.05 -8.84
C GLU A 114 11.08 7.45 -7.71
N ALA A 115 11.52 6.44 -6.95
CA ALA A 115 12.49 6.63 -5.88
C ALA A 115 13.38 5.38 -5.78
N GLU A 116 14.46 5.36 -6.56
CA GLU A 116 15.38 4.22 -6.64
C GLU A 116 15.98 3.83 -5.29
N TYR A 117 16.18 4.80 -4.40
CA TYR A 117 16.77 4.52 -3.08
C TYR A 117 15.89 3.63 -2.19
N LEU A 118 14.63 3.42 -2.55
CA LEU A 118 13.75 2.50 -1.85
C LEU A 118 13.88 1.06 -2.35
N ASP A 119 14.46 0.86 -3.53
CA ASP A 119 14.56 -0.45 -4.14
C ASP A 119 15.40 -1.39 -3.29
N GLY A 120 14.87 -2.60 -3.05
CA GLY A 120 15.53 -3.57 -2.20
C GLY A 120 15.47 -3.28 -0.71
N GLN A 121 14.80 -2.20 -0.28
CA GLN A 121 14.69 -1.78 1.12
C GLN A 121 13.25 -1.85 1.64
N TYR A 122 12.28 -1.92 0.76
CA TYR A 122 10.85 -2.00 1.09
C TYR A 122 10.18 -3.05 0.22
N ALA A 123 9.13 -3.68 0.78
CA ALA A 123 8.39 -4.74 0.09
C ALA A 123 7.36 -4.14 -0.88
N ALA A 124 7.78 -3.85 -2.09
CA ALA A 124 6.87 -3.50 -3.18
C ALA A 124 6.03 -4.73 -3.54
N PHE A 125 4.74 -4.55 -3.80
CA PHE A 125 3.86 -5.70 -4.00
C PHE A 125 2.77 -5.50 -5.06
N GLY A 126 2.72 -4.35 -5.70
CA GLY A 126 1.71 -4.08 -6.73
C GLY A 126 1.97 -2.79 -7.48
N ARG A 127 1.06 -2.46 -8.39
CA ARG A 127 1.15 -1.25 -9.21
C ARG A 127 -0.23 -0.78 -9.62
N VAL A 128 -0.44 0.53 -9.60
CA VAL A 128 -1.67 1.14 -10.11
C VAL A 128 -1.75 0.89 -11.61
N ILE A 129 -2.90 0.35 -12.06
CA ILE A 129 -3.17 0.05 -13.47
C ILE A 129 -4.25 0.95 -14.05
N GLU A 130 -5.03 1.63 -13.21
CA GLU A 130 -6.13 2.51 -13.64
C GLU A 130 -6.34 3.58 -12.58
N GLY A 131 -6.61 4.81 -13.02
CA GLY A 131 -6.96 5.89 -12.10
C GLY A 131 -5.76 6.55 -11.44
N MET A 132 -4.58 6.54 -12.05
CA MET A 132 -3.40 7.20 -11.49
C MET A 132 -3.63 8.68 -11.26
N GLU A 133 -4.50 9.32 -12.05
CA GLU A 133 -4.89 10.73 -11.86
C GLU A 133 -5.55 10.96 -10.49
N THR A 134 -6.22 9.97 -9.91
CA THR A 134 -6.75 10.05 -8.54
C THR A 134 -5.61 10.11 -7.52
N VAL A 135 -4.58 9.31 -7.71
CA VAL A 135 -3.37 9.34 -6.87
C VAL A 135 -2.69 10.70 -7.00
N ASP A 136 -2.60 11.23 -8.22
CA ASP A 136 -2.01 12.55 -8.46
C ASP A 136 -2.77 13.66 -7.73
N GLU A 137 -4.10 13.62 -7.73
CA GLU A 137 -4.91 14.60 -6.98
C GLU A 137 -4.61 14.53 -5.48
N ILE A 138 -4.57 13.33 -4.92
CA ILE A 138 -4.25 13.16 -3.50
C ILE A 138 -2.85 13.68 -3.20
N ALA A 139 -1.88 13.37 -4.07
CA ALA A 139 -0.49 13.77 -3.88
C ALA A 139 -0.30 15.29 -3.91
N ASN A 140 -1.16 16.01 -4.61
CA ASN A 140 -1.04 17.46 -4.77
C ASN A 140 -1.90 18.27 -3.80
N ILE A 141 -2.58 17.62 -2.86
CA ILE A 141 -3.41 18.32 -1.87
C ILE A 141 -2.52 19.08 -0.88
N LYS A 142 -3.06 20.16 -0.29
CA LYS A 142 -2.35 20.92 0.74
C LYS A 142 -2.15 20.09 2.00
N THR A 143 -0.93 20.14 2.53
CA THR A 143 -0.53 19.40 3.73
C THR A 143 0.05 20.36 4.77
N ASP A 144 0.05 19.89 6.03
CA ASP A 144 0.68 20.61 7.14
C ASP A 144 2.19 20.33 7.22
N TRP A 145 2.84 20.77 8.29
CA TRP A 145 4.28 20.58 8.54
C TRP A 145 4.73 19.12 8.60
N TYR A 146 3.78 18.21 8.87
CA TYR A 146 4.05 16.77 9.00
C TYR A 146 3.61 16.00 7.77
N ASP A 147 3.36 16.69 6.66
CA ASP A 147 2.90 16.11 5.40
C ASP A 147 1.52 15.46 5.52
N LYS A 148 0.71 15.88 6.49
CA LYS A 148 -0.65 15.42 6.66
C LYS A 148 -1.62 16.34 5.92
N PRO A 149 -2.49 15.81 5.04
CA PRO A 149 -3.47 16.64 4.33
C PRO A 149 -4.37 17.40 5.30
N TYR A 150 -4.61 18.68 5.04
CA TYR A 150 -5.57 19.48 5.79
C TYR A 150 -7.00 18.95 5.61
N GLU A 151 -7.34 18.55 4.38
CA GLU A 151 -8.59 17.85 4.11
C GLU A 151 -8.33 16.36 4.11
N GLU A 152 -9.04 15.61 4.95
CA GLU A 152 -8.87 14.17 5.02
C GLU A 152 -9.06 13.51 3.66
N GLN A 153 -8.09 12.70 3.27
CA GLN A 153 -8.15 11.87 2.07
C GLN A 153 -8.53 10.45 2.49
N LYS A 154 -9.85 10.23 2.62
CA LYS A 154 -10.38 9.00 3.21
C LYS A 154 -10.77 7.99 2.14
N MET A 155 -10.36 6.75 2.33
CA MET A 155 -10.83 5.62 1.53
C MET A 155 -12.23 5.23 2.00
N LYS A 156 -13.23 5.39 1.14
CA LYS A 156 -14.60 4.98 1.44
C LYS A 156 -14.69 3.47 1.50
N SER A 157 -14.10 2.80 0.51
CA SER A 157 -14.04 1.34 0.45
C SER A 157 -12.82 0.87 -0.33
N VAL A 158 -12.31 -0.29 0.07
CA VAL A 158 -11.23 -0.97 -0.64
C VAL A 158 -11.68 -2.41 -0.85
N THR A 159 -11.74 -2.83 -2.11
CA THR A 159 -12.25 -4.16 -2.48
C THR A 159 -11.26 -4.88 -3.39
N ALA A 160 -11.32 -6.21 -3.39
CA ALA A 160 -10.41 -7.02 -4.20
C ALA A 160 -11.18 -7.98 -5.09
N GLU A 161 -10.69 -8.12 -6.33
CA GLU A 161 -11.11 -9.16 -7.27
C GLU A 161 -9.97 -10.17 -7.39
N THR A 162 -10.20 -11.41 -7.00
CA THR A 162 -9.18 -12.47 -7.02
C THR A 162 -9.41 -13.52 -8.12
N PHE A 163 -10.43 -13.34 -8.94
CA PHE A 163 -10.72 -14.19 -10.09
C PHE A 163 -10.83 -15.69 -9.74
N GLY A 164 -11.44 -15.97 -8.58
CA GLY A 164 -11.65 -17.35 -8.13
C GLY A 164 -10.45 -18.00 -7.45
N VAL A 165 -9.35 -17.30 -7.30
CA VAL A 165 -8.16 -17.80 -6.58
C VAL A 165 -8.31 -17.51 -5.10
N GLU A 166 -8.07 -18.53 -4.26
CA GLU A 166 -8.04 -18.35 -2.82
C GLU A 166 -6.62 -17.98 -2.36
N TYR A 167 -6.54 -16.96 -1.50
CA TYR A 167 -5.27 -16.52 -0.92
C TYR A 167 -5.26 -16.83 0.57
N ALA A 168 -4.16 -17.38 1.04
CA ALA A 168 -4.01 -17.75 2.44
C ALA A 168 -3.96 -16.51 3.34
N GLU A 169 -4.27 -16.71 4.62
CA GLU A 169 -4.01 -15.69 5.64
C GLU A 169 -2.49 -15.49 5.75
N PRO A 170 -2.02 -14.29 6.13
CA PRO A 170 -0.59 -14.04 6.20
C PRO A 170 0.07 -14.82 7.33
N ILE A 171 1.33 -15.17 7.11
CA ILE A 171 2.20 -15.67 8.16
C ILE A 171 2.69 -14.45 8.94
N LYS A 172 2.41 -14.41 10.23
CA LYS A 172 2.78 -13.30 11.11
C LYS A 172 4.20 -13.48 11.65
N ALA A 173 4.88 -12.36 11.76
CA ALA A 173 6.24 -12.37 12.31
C ALA A 173 6.24 -12.31 13.83
#